data_34bfebc6bcb0a88e1a1b8f461ac6957c
#
_entry.id   34bfebc6bcb0a88e1a1b8f461ac6957c
#
_cell.length_a   1.000
_cell.length_b   1.000
_cell.length_c   1.000
_cell.angle_alpha   90.00
_cell.angle_beta   90.00
_cell.angle_gamma   90.00
#
_symmetry.space_group_name_H-M   'P 1'
#
loop_
_entity.id
_entity.type
_entity.pdbx_description
1 polymer ?
#
loop_
_entity_poly.entity_id
_entity_poly.type
_entity_poly.pdbx_seq_one_letter_code
_entity_poly.pdbx_strand_id
1 'polypeptide(L)'
;MENVTINQKTASILESSSVGSATISDHETHQIERANATGLQPVVFVHGLWLLPSSWDRWATVFEEAGYTTLAPSWPDDPETVDEAKANPEVFANKTVGQVADHFDGIIRRLTKKPAIIGHSFGGLLVQILAGRGLSAATVAIDPAPFRGVLPLPLSALKSAWPVLGNPANRHRAIPLTYEQFRFGFANAVSEEEARDLYKTFAVPASGAPLFQAATANLNPWTEAKVDVENPDRGPLLITSGEKDNTAPWAIAKASFKRQQLNSSVTEIVEIPNRGHALTVDSGWGEVANISLAFIRRFV
;
A
#
# COMPACT_ATOMS: atom_id res chain seq x y z
N MET A 1 -60.70 18.84 9.26
CA MET A 1 -59.74 17.85 9.81
C MET A 1 -59.27 16.99 8.64
N GLU A 2 -58.23 17.40 7.95
CA GLU A 2 -57.62 16.67 6.84
C GLU A 2 -56.37 15.98 7.36
N ASN A 3 -56.33 14.66 7.31
CA ASN A 3 -55.19 13.85 7.65
C ASN A 3 -54.18 13.87 6.50
N VAL A 4 -53.02 14.43 6.79
CA VAL A 4 -51.82 14.38 5.89
C VAL A 4 -51.17 13.02 6.09
N THR A 5 -51.34 12.15 5.11
CA THR A 5 -50.60 10.86 5.02
C THR A 5 -49.23 11.14 4.46
N ILE A 6 -48.19 11.20 5.32
CA ILE A 6 -46.81 11.33 4.93
C ILE A 6 -46.34 10.00 4.33
N ASN A 7 -45.89 10.09 3.10
CA ASN A 7 -45.54 9.01 2.19
C ASN A 7 -44.28 8.25 2.69
N GLN A 8 -44.46 6.99 3.14
CA GLN A 8 -43.39 6.08 3.58
C GLN A 8 -42.37 5.67 2.47
N LYS A 9 -42.55 6.19 1.25
CA LYS A 9 -41.66 5.89 0.12
C LYS A 9 -40.40 6.75 0.07
N THR A 10 -40.30 7.84 0.86
CA THR A 10 -39.15 8.73 0.85
C THR A 10 -38.10 8.33 1.88
N ALA A 11 -38.44 7.47 2.84
CA ALA A 11 -37.47 6.99 3.86
C ALA A 11 -36.60 5.82 3.38
N SER A 12 -37.00 5.08 2.33
CA SER A 12 -36.25 3.92 1.83
C SER A 12 -35.19 4.24 0.78
N ILE A 13 -35.05 5.51 0.37
CA ILE A 13 -34.04 5.93 -0.64
C ILE A 13 -32.78 6.49 0.01
N LEU A 14 -32.78 6.76 1.31
CA LEU A 14 -31.62 7.29 2.05
C LEU A 14 -30.78 6.20 2.76
N GLU A 15 -31.18 4.94 2.69
CA GLU A 15 -30.45 3.83 3.33
C GLU A 15 -29.58 2.98 2.37
N SER A 16 -29.39 3.37 1.12
CA SER A 16 -28.67 2.56 0.11
C SER A 16 -27.40 3.21 -0.44
N SER A 17 -26.61 3.89 0.39
CA SER A 17 -25.24 4.28 0.00
C SER A 17 -24.25 4.37 1.17
N SER A 18 -24.34 3.52 2.17
CA SER A 18 -23.18 3.18 2.97
C SER A 18 -22.42 2.09 2.21
N VAL A 19 -21.47 2.48 1.36
CA VAL A 19 -20.34 1.59 1.02
C VAL A 19 -19.76 1.21 2.37
N GLY A 20 -19.95 -0.05 2.78
CA GLY A 20 -19.55 -0.52 4.10
C GLY A 20 -18.07 -0.24 4.32
N SER A 21 -17.75 0.62 5.27
CA SER A 21 -16.40 0.75 5.79
C SER A 21 -15.98 -0.65 6.24
N ALA A 22 -14.84 -1.15 5.73
CA ALA A 22 -14.33 -2.44 6.15
C ALA A 22 -14.20 -2.45 7.69
N THR A 23 -14.67 -3.53 8.29
CA THR A 23 -14.63 -3.67 9.75
C THR A 23 -13.18 -3.87 10.18
N ILE A 24 -12.70 -3.07 11.13
CA ILE A 24 -11.40 -3.28 11.76
C ILE A 24 -11.48 -4.58 12.57
N SER A 25 -10.61 -5.52 12.31
CA SER A 25 -10.59 -6.84 12.94
C SER A 25 -10.19 -6.77 14.43
N ASP A 26 -10.44 -7.84 15.18
CA ASP A 26 -10.00 -7.93 16.57
C ASP A 26 -8.46 -7.89 16.66
N HIS A 27 -7.76 -8.52 15.72
CA HIS A 27 -6.30 -8.49 15.65
C HIS A 27 -5.77 -7.05 15.47
N GLU A 28 -6.33 -6.29 14.54
CA GLU A 28 -5.98 -4.89 14.30
C GLU A 28 -6.34 -4.00 15.50
N THR A 29 -7.48 -4.27 16.14
CA THR A 29 -7.87 -3.57 17.37
C THR A 29 -6.83 -3.79 18.47
N HIS A 30 -6.36 -5.02 18.69
CA HIS A 30 -5.28 -5.31 19.64
C HIS A 30 -3.96 -4.63 19.27
N GLN A 31 -3.60 -4.54 17.97
CA GLN A 31 -2.42 -3.78 17.52
C GLN A 31 -2.54 -2.30 17.90
N ILE A 32 -3.71 -1.69 17.69
CA ILE A 32 -3.98 -0.27 18.03
C ILE A 32 -3.89 -0.06 19.54
N GLU A 33 -4.55 -0.91 20.33
CA GLU A 33 -4.54 -0.82 21.79
C GLU A 33 -3.14 -0.97 22.37
N ARG A 34 -2.36 -1.96 21.88
CA ARG A 34 -0.96 -2.17 22.24
C ARG A 34 -0.14 -0.91 21.93
N ALA A 35 -0.25 -0.38 20.71
CA ALA A 35 0.50 0.79 20.30
C ALA A 35 0.17 2.01 21.18
N ASN A 36 -1.11 2.25 21.46
CA ASN A 36 -1.55 3.35 22.31
C ASN A 36 -1.06 3.20 23.76
N ALA A 37 -1.04 1.96 24.29
CA ALA A 37 -0.60 1.68 25.65
C ALA A 37 0.90 1.92 25.88
N THR A 38 1.75 1.76 24.85
CA THR A 38 3.21 2.00 24.97
C THR A 38 3.56 3.46 25.13
N GLY A 39 2.73 4.38 24.62
CA GLY A 39 3.04 5.81 24.51
C GLY A 39 4.22 6.13 23.57
N LEU A 40 4.81 5.14 22.89
CA LEU A 40 5.87 5.32 21.92
C LEU A 40 5.33 5.95 20.62
N GLN A 41 6.23 6.37 19.73
CA GLN A 41 5.85 6.84 18.40
C GLN A 41 5.43 5.65 17.54
N PRO A 42 4.21 5.62 16.98
CA PRO A 42 3.78 4.50 16.15
C PRO A 42 4.33 4.58 14.73
N VAL A 43 4.64 3.40 14.17
CA VAL A 43 4.95 3.19 12.76
C VAL A 43 3.96 2.20 12.18
N VAL A 44 3.25 2.59 11.12
CA VAL A 44 2.30 1.74 10.42
C VAL A 44 2.91 1.28 9.10
N PHE A 45 2.97 -0.04 8.91
CA PHE A 45 3.44 -0.65 7.67
C PHE A 45 2.27 -1.03 6.77
N VAL A 46 2.39 -0.77 5.46
CA VAL A 46 1.36 -1.03 4.45
C VAL A 46 1.95 -1.89 3.33
N HIS A 47 1.54 -3.16 3.27
CA HIS A 47 2.02 -4.08 2.23
C HIS A 47 1.39 -3.79 0.86
N GLY A 48 2.04 -4.27 -0.20
CA GLY A 48 1.55 -4.20 -1.57
C GLY A 48 0.70 -5.40 -1.99
N LEU A 49 0.34 -5.45 -3.27
CA LEU A 49 -0.29 -6.63 -3.85
C LEU A 49 0.64 -7.84 -3.78
N TRP A 50 0.06 -9.04 -3.71
CA TRP A 50 0.74 -10.35 -3.65
C TRP A 50 1.58 -10.59 -2.41
N LEU A 51 1.47 -9.76 -1.39
CA LEU A 51 2.12 -9.89 -0.09
C LEU A 51 1.08 -9.82 1.03
N LEU A 52 1.48 -10.27 2.23
CA LEU A 52 0.72 -10.15 3.47
C LEU A 52 1.50 -9.28 4.49
N PRO A 53 0.87 -8.88 5.61
CA PRO A 53 1.53 -8.14 6.70
C PRO A 53 2.82 -8.77 7.20
N SER A 54 2.94 -10.11 7.18
CA SER A 54 4.15 -10.85 7.56
C SER A 54 5.40 -10.48 6.75
N SER A 55 5.25 -9.84 5.59
CA SER A 55 6.38 -9.26 4.85
C SER A 55 7.12 -8.15 5.61
N TRP A 56 6.52 -7.63 6.68
CA TRP A 56 7.07 -6.56 7.52
C TRP A 56 7.64 -7.04 8.85
N ASP A 57 7.58 -8.34 9.20
CA ASP A 57 7.99 -8.84 10.52
C ASP A 57 9.42 -8.45 10.89
N ARG A 58 10.36 -8.57 9.93
CA ARG A 58 11.76 -8.17 10.14
C ARG A 58 11.92 -6.65 10.31
N TRP A 59 11.10 -5.88 9.62
CA TRP A 59 11.08 -4.42 9.74
C TRP A 59 10.53 -3.99 11.10
N ALA A 60 9.45 -4.63 11.56
CA ALA A 60 8.87 -4.38 12.86
C ALA A 60 9.93 -4.52 13.96
N THR A 61 10.72 -5.60 13.94
CA THR A 61 11.83 -5.81 14.88
C THR A 61 12.84 -4.66 14.88
N VAL A 62 13.31 -4.21 13.69
CA VAL A 62 14.28 -3.11 13.57
C VAL A 62 13.72 -1.79 14.15
N PHE A 63 12.45 -1.50 13.88
CA PHE A 63 11.83 -0.27 14.38
C PHE A 63 11.50 -0.33 15.86
N GLU A 64 11.11 -1.49 16.40
CA GLU A 64 10.87 -1.69 17.83
C GLU A 64 12.17 -1.59 18.63
N GLU A 65 13.28 -2.17 18.15
CA GLU A 65 14.62 -2.00 18.72
C GLU A 65 15.09 -0.52 18.68
N ALA A 66 14.58 0.24 17.73
CA ALA A 66 14.86 1.67 17.60
C ALA A 66 13.98 2.57 18.50
N GLY A 67 13.05 1.99 19.28
CA GLY A 67 12.22 2.70 20.26
C GLY A 67 10.85 3.15 19.72
N TYR A 68 10.38 2.58 18.61
CA TYR A 68 9.03 2.80 18.08
C TYR A 68 8.08 1.69 18.52
N THR A 69 6.79 1.89 18.36
CA THR A 69 5.78 0.81 18.38
C THR A 69 5.28 0.58 16.96
N THR A 70 5.12 -0.68 16.56
CA THR A 70 4.81 -1.02 15.16
C THR A 70 3.43 -1.64 15.01
N LEU A 71 2.80 -1.36 13.87
CA LEU A 71 1.57 -1.98 13.41
C LEU A 71 1.75 -2.38 11.93
N ALA A 72 1.33 -3.59 11.59
CA ALA A 72 1.25 -4.07 10.21
C ALA A 72 -0.17 -4.60 9.97
N PRO A 73 -1.18 -3.72 9.78
CA PRO A 73 -2.54 -4.15 9.49
C PRO A 73 -2.63 -4.83 8.12
N SER A 74 -3.61 -5.72 8.00
CA SER A 74 -3.95 -6.37 6.73
C SER A 74 -4.71 -5.42 5.79
N TRP A 75 -4.78 -5.75 4.51
CA TRP A 75 -5.86 -5.23 3.69
C TRP A 75 -7.18 -5.85 4.15
N PRO A 76 -8.34 -5.19 3.93
CA PRO A 76 -9.62 -5.71 4.38
C PRO A 76 -9.80 -7.18 4.04
N ASP A 77 -10.13 -8.00 5.04
CA ASP A 77 -10.42 -9.42 4.92
C ASP A 77 -9.26 -10.29 4.38
N ASP A 78 -8.00 -9.79 4.34
CA ASP A 78 -6.86 -10.63 4.00
C ASP A 78 -6.60 -11.67 5.09
N PRO A 79 -6.27 -12.92 4.71
CA PRO A 79 -5.90 -13.95 5.66
C PRO A 79 -4.61 -13.61 6.41
N GLU A 80 -4.43 -14.21 7.57
CA GLU A 80 -3.22 -13.99 8.39
C GLU A 80 -2.00 -14.74 7.84
N THR A 81 -2.21 -15.86 7.15
CA THR A 81 -1.13 -16.73 6.69
C THR A 81 -1.16 -16.97 5.19
N VAL A 82 0.01 -17.27 4.61
CA VAL A 82 0.16 -17.64 3.19
C VAL A 82 -0.61 -18.91 2.85
N ASP A 83 -0.69 -19.86 3.78
CA ASP A 83 -1.40 -21.13 3.55
C ASP A 83 -2.92 -20.90 3.51
N GLU A 84 -3.47 -20.08 4.41
CA GLU A 84 -4.87 -19.64 4.36
C GLU A 84 -5.19 -18.87 3.08
N ALA A 85 -4.29 -17.95 2.67
CA ALA A 85 -4.42 -17.20 1.44
C ALA A 85 -4.49 -18.09 0.20
N LYS A 86 -3.67 -19.14 0.15
CA LYS A 86 -3.68 -20.13 -0.94
C LYS A 86 -4.91 -21.03 -0.91
N ALA A 87 -5.42 -21.33 0.28
CA ALA A 87 -6.64 -22.14 0.44
C ALA A 87 -7.92 -21.38 0.06
N ASN A 88 -7.95 -20.06 0.28
CA ASN A 88 -9.11 -19.21 0.04
C ASN A 88 -8.77 -17.98 -0.84
N PRO A 89 -8.33 -18.17 -2.09
CA PRO A 89 -7.85 -17.08 -2.93
C PRO A 89 -8.91 -16.00 -3.22
N GLU A 90 -10.18 -16.36 -3.22
CA GLU A 90 -11.29 -15.45 -3.59
C GLU A 90 -11.48 -14.30 -2.60
N VAL A 91 -10.99 -14.39 -1.37
CA VAL A 91 -11.06 -13.30 -0.38
C VAL A 91 -10.32 -12.04 -0.81
N PHE A 92 -9.34 -12.18 -1.71
CA PHE A 92 -8.60 -11.05 -2.28
C PHE A 92 -9.36 -10.30 -3.39
N ALA A 93 -10.45 -10.86 -3.92
CA ALA A 93 -11.17 -10.27 -5.04
C ALA A 93 -11.84 -8.94 -4.67
N ASN A 94 -12.02 -8.07 -5.69
CA ASN A 94 -12.80 -6.81 -5.61
C ASN A 94 -12.32 -5.75 -4.61
N LYS A 95 -11.15 -5.88 -4.01
CA LYS A 95 -10.60 -4.84 -3.12
C LYS A 95 -10.08 -3.67 -3.95
N THR A 96 -10.60 -2.48 -3.72
CA THR A 96 -10.20 -1.26 -4.43
C THR A 96 -9.20 -0.43 -3.64
N VAL A 97 -8.47 0.47 -4.32
CA VAL A 97 -7.53 1.40 -3.68
C VAL A 97 -8.23 2.26 -2.62
N GLY A 98 -9.45 2.72 -2.90
CA GLY A 98 -10.23 3.55 -1.98
C GLY A 98 -10.64 2.80 -0.73
N GLN A 99 -11.19 1.58 -0.88
CA GLN A 99 -11.56 0.74 0.27
C GLN A 99 -10.38 0.46 1.19
N VAL A 100 -9.22 0.13 0.62
CA VAL A 100 -8.02 -0.12 1.43
C VAL A 100 -7.51 1.15 2.09
N ALA A 101 -7.48 2.29 1.36
CA ALA A 101 -7.08 3.57 1.95
C ALA A 101 -8.01 4.00 3.09
N ASP A 102 -9.32 3.79 2.96
CA ASP A 102 -10.32 4.12 3.99
C ASP A 102 -10.19 3.20 5.22
N HIS A 103 -9.85 1.93 5.01
CA HIS A 103 -9.56 1.00 6.10
C HIS A 103 -8.35 1.45 6.94
N PHE A 104 -7.22 1.76 6.28
CA PHE A 104 -6.04 2.28 6.98
C PHE A 104 -6.28 3.67 7.62
N ASP A 105 -7.08 4.53 6.99
CA ASP A 105 -7.52 5.81 7.58
C ASP A 105 -8.24 5.56 8.92
N GLY A 106 -9.19 4.60 8.95
CA GLY A 106 -9.92 4.19 10.14
C GLY A 106 -9.00 3.69 11.27
N ILE A 107 -7.98 2.90 10.93
CA ILE A 107 -6.98 2.41 11.90
C ILE A 107 -6.13 3.56 12.44
N ILE A 108 -5.57 4.39 11.55
CA ILE A 108 -4.67 5.50 11.93
C ILE A 108 -5.37 6.51 12.85
N ARG A 109 -6.65 6.81 12.59
CA ARG A 109 -7.44 7.74 13.43
C ARG A 109 -7.71 7.23 14.83
N ARG A 110 -7.53 5.94 15.11
CA ARG A 110 -7.65 5.36 16.46
C ARG A 110 -6.33 5.42 17.25
N LEU A 111 -5.23 5.79 16.60
CA LEU A 111 -3.95 5.99 17.30
C LEU A 111 -3.95 7.32 18.04
N THR A 112 -3.38 7.34 19.25
CA THR A 112 -3.27 8.55 20.08
C THR A 112 -2.21 9.53 19.56
N LYS A 113 -1.25 9.04 18.77
CA LYS A 113 -0.24 9.84 18.09
C LYS A 113 -0.31 9.63 16.59
N LYS A 114 -0.12 10.68 15.81
CA LYS A 114 0.00 10.60 14.34
C LYS A 114 1.21 9.73 14.01
N PRO A 115 1.04 8.60 13.27
CA PRO A 115 2.13 7.65 13.01
C PRO A 115 3.10 8.15 11.93
N ALA A 116 4.32 7.59 11.91
CA ALA A 116 5.02 7.44 10.65
C ALA A 116 4.38 6.30 9.85
N ILE A 117 4.34 6.40 8.52
CA ILE A 117 3.77 5.36 7.67
C ILE A 117 4.76 4.94 6.60
N ILE A 118 4.91 3.63 6.40
CA ILE A 118 5.83 3.05 5.43
C ILE A 118 5.05 2.07 4.56
N GLY A 119 5.14 2.20 3.23
CA GLY A 119 4.43 1.30 2.33
C GLY A 119 5.25 0.90 1.11
N HIS A 120 5.00 -0.32 0.64
CA HIS A 120 5.70 -0.91 -0.50
C HIS A 120 4.74 -1.12 -1.68
N SER A 121 5.17 -0.82 -2.89
CA SER A 121 4.41 -1.06 -4.13
C SER A 121 3.03 -0.35 -4.11
N PHE A 122 1.91 -1.06 -4.17
CA PHE A 122 0.59 -0.47 -3.93
C PHE A 122 0.44 0.08 -2.51
N GLY A 123 1.08 -0.52 -1.50
CA GLY A 123 1.22 0.09 -0.18
C GLY A 123 1.94 1.44 -0.23
N GLY A 124 2.93 1.59 -1.13
CA GLY A 124 3.61 2.86 -1.41
C GLY A 124 2.71 3.92 -2.04
N LEU A 125 1.71 3.52 -2.84
CA LEU A 125 0.64 4.42 -3.30
C LEU A 125 -0.30 4.78 -2.14
N LEU A 126 -0.73 3.79 -1.35
CA LEU A 126 -1.65 3.99 -0.23
C LEU A 126 -1.09 4.95 0.82
N VAL A 127 0.20 4.82 1.20
CA VAL A 127 0.80 5.74 2.17
C VAL A 127 0.91 7.16 1.63
N GLN A 128 1.07 7.35 0.32
CA GLN A 128 1.01 8.68 -0.29
C GLN A 128 -0.43 9.26 -0.27
N ILE A 129 -1.46 8.42 -0.46
CA ILE A 129 -2.86 8.82 -0.30
C ILE A 129 -3.14 9.23 1.15
N LEU A 130 -2.71 8.42 2.12
CA LEU A 130 -2.90 8.70 3.56
C LEU A 130 -2.12 9.96 4.01
N ALA A 131 -0.91 10.15 3.51
CA ALA A 131 -0.16 11.39 3.73
C ALA A 131 -0.89 12.61 3.14
N GLY A 132 -1.40 12.49 1.91
CA GLY A 132 -2.23 13.52 1.28
C GLY A 132 -3.52 13.83 2.04
N ARG A 133 -4.02 12.90 2.86
CA ARG A 133 -5.13 13.13 3.81
C ARG A 133 -4.68 13.76 5.14
N GLY A 134 -3.40 14.05 5.31
CA GLY A 134 -2.83 14.63 6.54
C GLY A 134 -2.68 13.64 7.70
N LEU A 135 -2.63 12.33 7.43
CA LEU A 135 -2.67 11.26 8.44
C LEU A 135 -1.27 10.77 8.88
N SER A 136 -0.21 11.29 8.28
CA SER A 136 1.16 10.84 8.56
C SER A 136 2.02 11.93 9.18
N ALA A 137 2.83 11.57 10.18
CA ALA A 137 3.87 12.45 10.74
C ALA A 137 5.14 12.45 9.86
N ALA A 138 5.46 11.31 9.25
CA ALA A 138 6.49 11.13 8.22
C ALA A 138 6.15 9.91 7.37
N THR A 139 6.45 9.94 6.07
CA THR A 139 6.05 8.90 5.12
C THR A 139 7.24 8.34 4.35
N VAL A 140 7.29 7.02 4.17
CA VAL A 140 8.22 6.36 3.24
C VAL A 140 7.42 5.53 2.24
N ALA A 141 7.58 5.83 0.96
CA ALA A 141 6.98 5.09 -0.15
C ALA A 141 8.07 4.32 -0.91
N ILE A 142 8.07 3.00 -0.77
CA ILE A 142 9.08 2.09 -1.35
C ILE A 142 8.53 1.54 -2.65
N ASP A 143 9.22 1.73 -3.78
CA ASP A 143 8.81 1.27 -5.12
C ASP A 143 7.32 1.56 -5.41
N PRO A 144 6.81 2.81 -5.20
CA PRO A 144 5.39 3.08 -5.18
C PRO A 144 4.73 2.87 -6.53
N ALA A 145 3.54 2.26 -6.52
CA ALA A 145 2.67 2.22 -7.69
C ALA A 145 2.24 3.65 -8.09
N PRO A 146 2.01 3.91 -9.41
CA PRO A 146 1.69 5.24 -9.91
C PRO A 146 0.30 5.70 -9.48
N PHE A 147 0.16 7.01 -9.25
CA PHE A 147 -1.11 7.70 -9.05
C PHE A 147 -1.43 8.66 -10.21
N ARG A 148 -2.62 9.21 -10.24
CA ARG A 148 -3.06 10.18 -11.25
C ARG A 148 -2.11 11.38 -11.34
N GLY A 149 -1.58 11.62 -12.54
CA GLY A 149 -0.56 12.63 -12.82
C GLY A 149 0.85 12.07 -12.96
N VAL A 150 1.07 10.80 -12.61
CA VAL A 150 2.29 10.03 -12.94
C VAL A 150 2.09 9.41 -14.32
N LEU A 151 2.82 9.90 -15.32
CA LEU A 151 2.58 9.55 -16.72
C LEU A 151 3.46 8.44 -17.29
N PRO A 152 4.71 8.20 -16.81
CA PRO A 152 5.57 7.17 -17.40
C PRO A 152 4.92 5.78 -17.35
N LEU A 153 5.02 5.07 -18.47
CA LEU A 153 4.51 3.71 -18.63
C LEU A 153 5.59 2.83 -19.26
N PRO A 154 6.66 2.47 -18.53
CA PRO A 154 7.74 1.62 -19.05
C PRO A 154 7.24 0.26 -19.51
N LEU A 155 7.86 -0.30 -20.55
CA LEU A 155 7.49 -1.61 -21.10
C LEU A 155 7.63 -2.74 -20.06
N SER A 156 8.61 -2.66 -19.18
CA SER A 156 8.77 -3.63 -18.08
C SER A 156 7.58 -3.60 -17.12
N ALA A 157 7.10 -2.39 -16.76
CA ALA A 157 5.91 -2.24 -15.90
C ALA A 157 4.65 -2.81 -16.57
N LEU A 158 4.45 -2.55 -17.88
CA LEU A 158 3.36 -3.15 -18.64
C LEU A 158 3.45 -4.68 -18.66
N LYS A 159 4.64 -5.23 -18.90
CA LYS A 159 4.86 -6.68 -18.88
C LYS A 159 4.60 -7.27 -17.50
N SER A 160 5.03 -6.60 -16.42
CA SER A 160 4.78 -7.03 -15.03
C SER A 160 3.28 -7.01 -14.70
N ALA A 161 2.53 -6.02 -15.17
CA ALA A 161 1.10 -5.90 -14.94
C ALA A 161 0.24 -6.78 -15.87
N TRP A 162 0.80 -7.31 -16.95
CA TRP A 162 0.05 -8.05 -17.99
C TRP A 162 -0.71 -9.27 -17.49
N PRO A 163 -0.24 -10.07 -16.51
CA PRO A 163 -1.00 -11.17 -15.95
C PRO A 163 -2.39 -10.76 -15.46
N VAL A 164 -2.53 -9.51 -15.02
CA VAL A 164 -3.80 -8.94 -14.57
C VAL A 164 -4.50 -8.19 -15.69
N LEU A 165 -3.82 -7.20 -16.30
CA LEU A 165 -4.43 -6.27 -17.26
C LEU A 165 -4.77 -6.92 -18.60
N GLY A 166 -4.16 -8.05 -18.95
CA GLY A 166 -4.41 -8.77 -20.21
C GLY A 166 -5.83 -9.35 -20.35
N ASN A 167 -6.59 -9.43 -19.24
CA ASN A 167 -7.98 -9.87 -19.27
C ASN A 167 -8.86 -8.93 -18.43
N PRO A 168 -9.81 -8.18 -19.01
CA PRO A 168 -10.67 -7.24 -18.27
C PRO A 168 -11.48 -7.88 -17.13
N ALA A 169 -11.81 -9.18 -17.21
CA ALA A 169 -12.51 -9.89 -16.15
C ALA A 169 -11.71 -9.99 -14.86
N ASN A 170 -10.38 -9.88 -14.94
CA ASN A 170 -9.48 -9.92 -13.80
C ASN A 170 -9.67 -8.73 -12.84
N ARG A 171 -10.33 -7.65 -13.29
CA ARG A 171 -10.72 -6.54 -12.41
C ARG A 171 -11.51 -7.00 -11.18
N HIS A 172 -12.28 -8.07 -11.31
CA HIS A 172 -13.16 -8.59 -10.27
C HIS A 172 -12.68 -9.89 -9.64
N ARG A 173 -11.43 -10.25 -9.86
CA ARG A 173 -10.86 -11.54 -9.45
C ARG A 173 -9.65 -11.36 -8.54
N ALA A 174 -9.36 -12.42 -7.81
CA ALA A 174 -8.07 -12.65 -7.18
C ALA A 174 -7.14 -13.33 -8.19
N ILE A 175 -5.96 -12.76 -8.38
CA ILE A 175 -4.99 -13.23 -9.39
C ILE A 175 -3.72 -13.66 -8.69
N PRO A 176 -3.39 -14.97 -8.68
CA PRO A 176 -2.07 -15.44 -8.29
C PRO A 176 -1.06 -15.17 -9.43
N LEU A 177 0.19 -14.95 -9.09
CA LEU A 177 1.28 -14.95 -10.06
C LEU A 177 1.89 -16.35 -10.18
N THR A 178 2.29 -16.75 -11.40
CA THR A 178 3.19 -17.89 -11.55
C THR A 178 4.59 -17.53 -11.04
N TYR A 179 5.44 -18.54 -10.82
CA TYR A 179 6.82 -18.29 -10.41
C TYR A 179 7.56 -17.38 -11.41
N GLU A 180 7.40 -17.61 -12.71
CA GLU A 180 8.05 -16.84 -13.77
C GLU A 180 7.59 -15.37 -13.76
N GLN A 181 6.29 -15.13 -13.51
CA GLN A 181 5.71 -13.78 -13.39
C GLN A 181 6.25 -13.08 -12.15
N PHE A 182 6.28 -13.77 -11.00
CA PHE A 182 6.86 -13.25 -9.77
C PHE A 182 8.37 -13.00 -9.93
N ARG A 183 9.10 -13.95 -10.52
CA ARG A 183 10.53 -13.82 -10.82
C ARG A 183 10.82 -12.59 -11.66
N PHE A 184 10.01 -12.33 -12.69
CA PHE A 184 10.16 -11.16 -13.53
C PHE A 184 9.83 -9.85 -12.83
N GLY A 185 8.70 -9.79 -12.11
CA GLY A 185 8.16 -8.57 -11.53
C GLY A 185 8.81 -8.20 -10.20
N PHE A 186 9.01 -9.17 -9.32
CA PHE A 186 9.48 -8.96 -7.96
C PHE A 186 10.96 -9.30 -7.76
N ALA A 187 11.37 -10.49 -8.19
CA ALA A 187 12.62 -11.11 -7.78
C ALA A 187 13.68 -11.17 -8.90
N ASN A 188 13.61 -10.24 -9.87
CA ASN A 188 14.47 -10.22 -11.05
C ASN A 188 15.95 -9.89 -10.75
N ALA A 189 16.24 -9.28 -9.61
CA ALA A 189 17.58 -8.81 -9.25
C ALA A 189 18.27 -9.65 -8.16
N VAL A 190 17.64 -10.77 -7.74
CA VAL A 190 18.22 -11.71 -6.77
C VAL A 190 18.60 -13.04 -7.44
N SER A 191 19.29 -13.94 -6.71
CA SER A 191 19.61 -15.27 -7.22
C SER A 191 18.34 -16.10 -7.52
N GLU A 192 18.49 -17.17 -8.31
CA GLU A 192 17.38 -18.08 -8.59
C GLU A 192 16.89 -18.79 -7.33
N GLU A 193 17.81 -19.17 -6.44
CA GLU A 193 17.50 -19.80 -5.17
C GLU A 193 16.68 -18.86 -4.28
N GLU A 194 17.17 -17.64 -4.07
CA GLU A 194 16.47 -16.62 -3.29
C GLU A 194 15.10 -16.30 -3.88
N ALA A 195 14.99 -16.18 -5.21
CA ALA A 195 13.70 -15.92 -5.86
C ALA A 195 12.66 -17.01 -5.60
N ARG A 196 13.08 -18.31 -5.57
CA ARG A 196 12.21 -19.42 -5.23
C ARG A 196 11.77 -19.39 -3.77
N ASP A 197 12.68 -19.05 -2.88
CA ASP A 197 12.39 -18.93 -1.45
C ASP A 197 11.42 -17.78 -1.18
N LEU A 198 11.63 -16.60 -1.80
CA LEU A 198 10.71 -15.47 -1.71
C LEU A 198 9.31 -15.80 -2.25
N TYR A 199 9.24 -16.49 -3.40
CA TYR A 199 7.96 -16.90 -3.99
C TYR A 199 7.21 -17.86 -3.07
N LYS A 200 7.91 -18.86 -2.51
CA LYS A 200 7.31 -19.84 -1.61
C LYS A 200 6.81 -19.21 -0.30
N THR A 201 7.62 -18.29 0.25
CA THR A 201 7.39 -17.67 1.57
C THR A 201 6.34 -16.58 1.55
N PHE A 202 6.28 -15.76 0.49
CA PHE A 202 5.50 -14.53 0.51
C PHE A 202 4.39 -14.46 -0.53
N ALA A 203 4.51 -15.16 -1.67
CA ALA A 203 3.56 -14.96 -2.76
C ALA A 203 2.16 -15.49 -2.43
N VAL A 204 1.18 -14.57 -2.46
CA VAL A 204 -0.25 -14.85 -2.29
C VAL A 204 -1.04 -14.29 -3.48
N PRO A 205 -2.31 -14.69 -3.70
CA PRO A 205 -3.18 -14.02 -4.67
C PRO A 205 -3.39 -12.55 -4.32
N ALA A 206 -3.78 -11.72 -5.29
CA ALA A 206 -4.09 -10.33 -5.05
C ALA A 206 -5.27 -9.85 -5.89
N SER A 207 -5.97 -8.80 -5.42
CA SER A 207 -7.04 -8.15 -6.18
C SER A 207 -6.53 -7.58 -7.50
N GLY A 208 -7.25 -7.83 -8.58
CA GLY A 208 -6.97 -7.19 -9.86
C GLY A 208 -7.41 -5.73 -9.92
N ALA A 209 -8.42 -5.32 -9.15
CA ALA A 209 -9.01 -3.98 -9.20
C ALA A 209 -7.98 -2.84 -9.08
N PRO A 210 -7.03 -2.83 -8.13
CA PRO A 210 -6.06 -1.74 -7.98
C PRO A 210 -5.19 -1.52 -9.23
N LEU A 211 -4.80 -2.59 -9.94
CA LEU A 211 -4.02 -2.44 -11.17
C LEU A 211 -4.84 -1.76 -12.29
N PHE A 212 -6.12 -2.12 -12.45
CA PHE A 212 -6.99 -1.43 -13.40
C PHE A 212 -7.22 0.02 -13.01
N GLN A 213 -7.37 0.33 -11.72
CA GLN A 213 -7.49 1.69 -11.20
C GLN A 213 -6.24 2.52 -11.48
N ALA A 214 -5.05 1.99 -11.21
CA ALA A 214 -3.78 2.67 -11.50
C ALA A 214 -3.55 2.86 -13.01
N ALA A 215 -3.81 1.83 -13.83
CA ALA A 215 -3.65 1.88 -15.28
C ALA A 215 -4.55 2.92 -15.95
N THR A 216 -5.76 3.15 -15.41
CA THR A 216 -6.73 4.10 -15.95
C THR A 216 -6.78 5.43 -15.18
N ALA A 217 -5.92 5.63 -14.16
CA ALA A 217 -5.96 6.79 -13.28
C ALA A 217 -5.88 8.13 -14.02
N ASN A 218 -5.07 8.21 -15.06
CA ASN A 218 -4.90 9.42 -15.86
C ASN A 218 -6.09 9.72 -16.80
N LEU A 219 -6.93 8.73 -17.08
CA LEU A 219 -8.12 8.85 -17.94
C LEU A 219 -9.39 9.08 -17.10
N ASN A 220 -9.37 8.78 -15.81
CA ASN A 220 -10.51 8.88 -14.92
C ASN A 220 -10.34 10.02 -13.89
N PRO A 221 -11.08 11.13 -14.02
CA PRO A 221 -10.99 12.24 -13.05
C PRO A 221 -11.48 11.87 -11.64
N TRP A 222 -12.29 10.83 -11.49
CA TRP A 222 -12.83 10.34 -10.21
C TRP A 222 -12.07 9.10 -9.70
N THR A 223 -10.85 8.87 -10.19
CA THR A 223 -10.05 7.72 -9.77
C THR A 223 -9.75 7.75 -8.27
N GLU A 224 -9.82 6.60 -7.62
CA GLU A 224 -9.36 6.42 -6.24
C GLU A 224 -7.83 6.45 -6.12
N ALA A 225 -7.11 6.13 -7.21
CA ALA A 225 -5.65 6.24 -7.30
C ALA A 225 -5.22 7.71 -7.50
N LYS A 226 -5.69 8.61 -6.62
CA LYS A 226 -5.40 10.04 -6.60
C LYS A 226 -4.78 10.42 -5.26
N VAL A 227 -3.72 11.21 -5.31
CA VAL A 227 -3.03 11.76 -4.13
C VAL A 227 -3.25 13.27 -4.08
N ASP A 228 -3.63 13.78 -2.93
CA ASP A 228 -3.61 15.21 -2.66
C ASP A 228 -2.16 15.61 -2.31
N VAL A 229 -1.42 16.03 -3.33
CA VAL A 229 -0.02 16.42 -3.19
C VAL A 229 0.15 17.82 -2.63
N GLU A 230 -0.92 18.63 -2.56
CA GLU A 230 -0.89 20.03 -2.14
C GLU A 230 -1.32 20.23 -0.68
N ASN A 231 -1.86 19.18 -0.02
CA ASN A 231 -2.24 19.28 1.38
C ASN A 231 -1.05 19.69 2.26
N PRO A 232 -1.12 20.86 2.96
CA PRO A 232 -0.03 21.35 3.80
C PRO A 232 0.31 20.39 4.96
N ASP A 233 -0.63 19.57 5.39
CA ASP A 233 -0.47 18.59 6.48
C ASP A 233 0.09 17.24 6.02
N ARG A 234 0.52 17.12 4.75
CA ARG A 234 1.10 15.88 4.20
C ARG A 234 2.32 15.38 4.99
N GLY A 235 3.08 16.30 5.55
CA GLY A 235 4.34 15.97 6.24
C GLY A 235 5.49 15.58 5.29
N PRO A 236 6.66 15.21 5.86
CA PRO A 236 7.83 14.77 5.10
C PRO A 236 7.57 13.44 4.36
N LEU A 237 8.17 13.29 3.18
CA LEU A 237 8.05 12.10 2.33
C LEU A 237 9.40 11.70 1.75
N LEU A 238 9.77 10.43 1.95
CA LEU A 238 10.83 9.75 1.22
C LEU A 238 10.22 8.79 0.20
N ILE A 239 10.72 8.81 -1.02
CA ILE A 239 10.45 7.79 -2.03
C ILE A 239 11.75 7.00 -2.25
N THR A 240 11.69 5.68 -2.21
CA THR A 240 12.81 4.82 -2.62
C THR A 240 12.40 3.97 -3.81
N SER A 241 13.37 3.61 -4.67
CA SER A 241 13.11 2.77 -5.84
C SER A 241 14.32 1.93 -6.20
N GLY A 242 14.11 0.66 -6.48
CA GLY A 242 15.15 -0.23 -6.99
C GLY A 242 15.56 0.13 -8.43
N GLU A 243 16.88 0.23 -8.68
CA GLU A 243 17.43 0.54 -10.01
C GLU A 243 16.94 -0.44 -11.10
N LYS A 244 16.80 -1.72 -10.73
CA LYS A 244 16.41 -2.82 -11.63
C LYS A 244 14.94 -3.21 -11.49
N ASP A 245 14.11 -2.38 -10.86
CA ASP A 245 12.71 -2.68 -10.67
C ASP A 245 11.97 -2.76 -12.01
N ASN A 246 11.37 -3.93 -12.30
CA ASN A 246 10.57 -4.15 -13.49
C ASN A 246 9.10 -3.75 -13.32
N THR A 247 8.62 -3.65 -12.07
CA THR A 247 7.20 -3.39 -11.74
C THR A 247 6.93 -1.90 -11.57
N ALA A 248 7.75 -1.22 -10.76
CA ALA A 248 7.69 0.23 -10.56
C ALA A 248 9.06 0.88 -10.87
N PRO A 249 9.51 0.86 -12.13
CA PRO A 249 10.82 1.37 -12.51
C PRO A 249 11.07 2.80 -12.07
N TRP A 250 12.34 3.16 -11.90
CA TRP A 250 12.80 4.49 -11.50
C TRP A 250 12.06 5.66 -12.17
N ALA A 251 11.69 5.52 -13.44
CA ALA A 251 10.93 6.55 -14.15
C ALA A 251 9.58 6.87 -13.50
N ILE A 252 8.90 5.86 -12.92
CA ILE A 252 7.63 6.01 -12.20
C ILE A 252 7.90 6.71 -10.86
N ALA A 253 8.88 6.24 -10.07
CA ALA A 253 9.26 6.84 -8.80
C ALA A 253 9.68 8.30 -8.96
N LYS A 254 10.50 8.60 -9.98
CA LYS A 254 10.94 9.96 -10.31
C LYS A 254 9.78 10.87 -10.73
N ALA A 255 8.81 10.36 -11.46
CA ALA A 255 7.62 11.15 -11.83
C ALA A 255 6.70 11.38 -10.62
N SER A 256 6.54 10.38 -9.74
CA SER A 256 5.85 10.52 -8.47
C SER A 256 6.53 11.59 -7.59
N PHE A 257 7.84 11.53 -7.45
CA PHE A 257 8.64 12.54 -6.74
C PHE A 257 8.42 13.96 -7.26
N LYS A 258 8.45 14.15 -8.58
CA LYS A 258 8.19 15.47 -9.19
C LYS A 258 6.78 16.00 -8.85
N ARG A 259 5.78 15.12 -8.79
CA ARG A 259 4.43 15.52 -8.37
C ARG A 259 4.39 15.88 -6.90
N GLN A 260 5.05 15.13 -6.05
CA GLN A 260 5.13 15.37 -4.62
C GLN A 260 5.92 16.63 -4.24
N GLN A 261 6.84 17.08 -5.10
CA GLN A 261 7.58 18.36 -4.92
C GLN A 261 6.68 19.60 -5.06
N LEU A 262 5.41 19.47 -5.46
CA LEU A 262 4.45 20.57 -5.39
C LEU A 262 4.10 20.94 -3.94
N ASN A 263 4.36 20.04 -3.01
CA ASN A 263 4.19 20.28 -1.56
C ASN A 263 5.41 21.03 -1.01
N SER A 264 5.16 21.91 -0.03
CA SER A 264 6.23 22.65 0.68
C SER A 264 7.00 21.80 1.71
N SER A 265 6.43 20.65 2.14
CA SER A 265 7.11 19.75 3.06
C SER A 265 8.28 19.02 2.39
N VAL A 266 9.26 18.61 3.18
CA VAL A 266 10.43 17.86 2.71
C VAL A 266 9.99 16.68 1.84
N THR A 267 10.58 16.58 0.65
CA THR A 267 10.38 15.46 -0.27
C THR A 267 11.72 15.01 -0.78
N GLU A 268 12.09 13.75 -0.52
CA GLU A 268 13.36 13.15 -0.91
C GLU A 268 13.13 11.90 -1.76
N ILE A 269 14.11 11.55 -2.58
CA ILE A 269 14.09 10.33 -3.38
C ILE A 269 15.48 9.68 -3.36
N VAL A 270 15.49 8.35 -3.23
CA VAL A 270 16.71 7.54 -3.22
C VAL A 270 16.55 6.37 -4.19
N GLU A 271 17.50 6.20 -5.11
CA GLU A 271 17.61 5.01 -5.94
C GLU A 271 18.47 3.97 -5.23
N ILE A 272 18.01 2.73 -5.15
CA ILE A 272 18.71 1.62 -4.52
C ILE A 272 19.44 0.81 -5.61
N PRO A 273 20.78 0.89 -5.68
CA PRO A 273 21.53 0.28 -6.77
C PRO A 273 21.39 -1.25 -6.82
N ASN A 274 21.33 -1.79 -8.04
CA ASN A 274 21.30 -3.23 -8.30
C ASN A 274 20.12 -4.01 -7.69
N ARG A 275 19.07 -3.33 -7.21
CA ARG A 275 17.92 -3.96 -6.57
C ARG A 275 16.68 -3.92 -7.48
N GLY A 276 15.85 -4.96 -7.33
CA GLY A 276 14.54 -5.08 -8.01
C GLY A 276 13.40 -4.64 -7.12
N HIS A 277 12.18 -5.15 -7.39
CA HIS A 277 10.96 -4.77 -6.67
C HIS A 277 10.83 -5.39 -5.26
N ALA A 278 11.61 -6.41 -4.93
CA ALA A 278 11.51 -7.11 -3.64
C ALA A 278 12.24 -6.41 -2.48
N LEU A 279 12.41 -5.09 -2.51
CA LEU A 279 13.21 -4.29 -1.58
C LEU A 279 12.90 -4.53 -0.10
N THR A 280 11.67 -4.92 0.23
CA THR A 280 11.23 -5.12 1.61
C THR A 280 11.49 -6.53 2.14
N VAL A 281 11.69 -7.50 1.25
CA VAL A 281 11.75 -8.92 1.62
C VAL A 281 13.00 -9.67 1.13
N ASP A 282 13.75 -9.14 0.15
CA ASP A 282 14.97 -9.78 -0.35
C ASP A 282 16.13 -9.70 0.65
N SER A 283 17.27 -10.34 0.35
CA SER A 283 18.43 -10.41 1.23
C SER A 283 19.02 -9.06 1.63
N GLY A 284 18.78 -7.99 0.86
CA GLY A 284 19.24 -6.63 1.17
C GLY A 284 18.20 -5.74 1.85
N TRP A 285 17.07 -6.25 2.30
CA TRP A 285 15.97 -5.49 2.93
C TRP A 285 16.44 -4.55 4.06
N GLY A 286 17.44 -4.98 4.85
CA GLY A 286 17.97 -4.22 5.98
C GLY A 286 18.59 -2.87 5.60
N GLU A 287 19.17 -2.73 4.40
CA GLU A 287 19.63 -1.45 3.87
C GLU A 287 18.45 -0.47 3.70
N VAL A 288 17.37 -0.93 3.10
CA VAL A 288 16.18 -0.09 2.85
C VAL A 288 15.47 0.26 4.16
N ALA A 289 15.44 -0.69 5.12
CA ALA A 289 14.91 -0.45 6.46
C ALA A 289 15.71 0.65 7.19
N ASN A 290 17.05 0.61 7.13
CA ASN A 290 17.91 1.60 7.75
C ASN A 290 17.79 2.98 7.09
N ILE A 291 17.69 3.06 5.75
CA ILE A 291 17.40 4.31 5.03
C ILE A 291 16.09 4.91 5.49
N SER A 292 15.04 4.09 5.60
CA SER A 292 13.71 4.48 6.04
C SER A 292 13.72 4.97 7.49
N LEU A 293 14.37 4.23 8.39
CA LEU A 293 14.51 4.59 9.79
C LEU A 293 15.30 5.89 9.97
N ALA A 294 16.41 6.06 9.25
CA ALA A 294 17.21 7.28 9.29
C ALA A 294 16.40 8.50 8.83
N PHE A 295 15.55 8.35 7.81
CA PHE A 295 14.67 9.41 7.36
C PHE A 295 13.61 9.74 8.43
N ILE A 296 12.90 8.76 8.96
CA ILE A 296 11.83 8.95 9.94
C ILE A 296 12.36 9.62 11.22
N ARG A 297 13.51 9.21 11.73
CA ARG A 297 14.15 9.78 12.94
C ARG A 297 14.43 11.29 12.87
N ARG A 298 14.41 11.88 11.69
CA ARG A 298 14.62 13.33 11.52
C ARG A 298 13.38 14.14 11.87
N PHE A 299 12.22 13.49 11.94
CA PHE A 299 10.92 14.17 12.05
C PHE A 299 10.05 13.67 13.21
N VAL A 300 10.27 12.46 13.68
CA VAL A 300 9.50 11.85 14.78
C VAL A 300 10.34 10.95 15.68
#